data_d9a6d81916c2c90715d065a3ac91c1d8
#
_entry.id   d9a6d81916c2c90715d065a3ac91c1d8
#
_cell.length_a   1.000
_cell.length_b   1.000
_cell.length_c   1.000
_cell.angle_alpha   90.00
_cell.angle_beta   90.00
_cell.angle_gamma   90.00
#
_symmetry.space_group_name_H-M   'P 1'
#
loop_
_entity.id
_entity.type
_entity.pdbx_description
1 polymer ?
#
loop_
_entity_poly.entity_id
_entity_poly.type
_entity_poly.pdbx_seq_one_letter_code
_entity_poly.pdbx_strand_id
1 'polypeptide(L)'
;MKHYDAIVVGGGPAGITAALYLCRSGISVAQIEMLAPGGQILKTESIENYPGFPKGIKGWEMADAFAAHLDDYELDRYNDAVLKMEQVPGGWSFSVGKETIVGKAVVVCSGANPRPLGVPRTRRKFLQEPWAFCIS
;
A
#
# COMPACT_ATOMS: atom_id res chain seq x y z
N MET A 1 22.51 -0.85 -8.58
CA MET A 1 21.13 -0.84 -9.12
C MET A 1 20.59 -2.26 -8.97
N LYS A 2 19.49 -2.44 -8.22
CA LYS A 2 18.86 -3.76 -8.05
C LYS A 2 17.78 -3.96 -9.11
N HIS A 3 17.59 -5.19 -9.55
CA HIS A 3 16.63 -5.59 -10.57
C HIS A 3 15.62 -6.58 -10.00
N TYR A 4 14.35 -6.39 -10.36
CA TYR A 4 13.21 -7.20 -9.92
C TYR A 4 12.35 -7.63 -11.10
N ASP A 5 11.65 -8.74 -10.96
CA ASP A 5 10.63 -9.14 -11.93
C ASP A 5 9.40 -8.21 -11.83
N ALA A 6 9.04 -7.83 -10.60
CA ALA A 6 7.94 -6.90 -10.37
C ALA A 6 8.24 -5.90 -9.26
N ILE A 7 7.73 -4.67 -9.43
CA ILE A 7 7.72 -3.63 -8.41
C ILE A 7 6.26 -3.31 -8.07
N VAL A 8 5.93 -3.37 -6.78
CA VAL A 8 4.62 -2.98 -6.25
C VAL A 8 4.74 -1.60 -5.59
N VAL A 9 3.99 -0.63 -6.06
CA VAL A 9 3.96 0.73 -5.52
C VAL A 9 2.74 0.89 -4.62
N GLY A 10 2.97 0.95 -3.33
CA GLY A 10 1.96 1.05 -2.28
C GLY A 10 1.94 -0.15 -1.34
N GLY A 11 1.73 0.12 -0.05
CA GLY A 11 1.66 -0.86 1.05
C GLY A 11 0.28 -0.95 1.69
N GLY A 12 -0.77 -0.45 1.04
CA GLY A 12 -2.16 -0.67 1.44
C GLY A 12 -2.63 -2.10 1.12
N PRO A 13 -3.90 -2.44 1.41
CA PRO A 13 -4.43 -3.79 1.18
C PRO A 13 -4.21 -4.33 -0.23
N ALA A 14 -4.37 -3.47 -1.24
CA ALA A 14 -4.15 -3.84 -2.64
C ALA A 14 -2.67 -4.18 -2.91
N GLY A 15 -1.73 -3.35 -2.41
CA GLY A 15 -0.30 -3.57 -2.60
C GLY A 15 0.21 -4.79 -1.85
N ILE A 16 -0.24 -5.00 -0.62
CA ILE A 16 0.09 -6.19 0.16
C ILE A 16 -0.42 -7.45 -0.55
N THR A 17 -1.67 -7.43 -1.03
CA THR A 17 -2.24 -8.56 -1.76
C THR A 17 -1.49 -8.84 -3.06
N ALA A 18 -1.16 -7.80 -3.83
CA ALA A 18 -0.38 -7.94 -5.06
C ALA A 18 1.01 -8.55 -4.77
N ALA A 19 1.72 -8.01 -3.79
CA ALA A 19 3.04 -8.50 -3.38
C ALA A 19 2.97 -9.97 -2.93
N LEU A 20 1.98 -10.34 -2.11
CA LEU A 20 1.76 -11.70 -1.64
C LEU A 20 1.65 -12.70 -2.82
N TYR A 21 0.78 -12.42 -3.78
CA TYR A 21 0.59 -13.35 -4.90
C TYR A 21 1.78 -13.39 -5.86
N LEU A 22 2.47 -12.28 -6.05
CA LEU A 22 3.71 -12.25 -6.83
C LEU A 22 4.82 -13.08 -6.14
N CYS A 23 5.02 -12.92 -4.84
CA CYS A 23 5.96 -13.73 -4.07
C CYS A 23 5.60 -15.22 -4.11
N ARG A 24 4.32 -15.57 -3.97
CA ARG A 24 3.84 -16.96 -4.12
C ARG A 24 4.11 -17.56 -5.49
N SER A 25 4.21 -16.74 -6.52
CA SER A 25 4.58 -17.17 -7.88
C SER A 25 6.09 -17.40 -8.07
N GLY A 26 6.90 -17.15 -7.03
CA GLY A 26 8.34 -17.41 -7.03
C GLY A 26 9.16 -16.41 -7.84
N ILE A 27 8.64 -15.22 -8.11
CA ILE A 27 9.35 -14.14 -8.79
C ILE A 27 9.96 -13.15 -7.80
N SER A 28 11.01 -12.43 -8.22
CA SER A 28 11.64 -11.40 -7.38
C SER A 28 10.77 -10.13 -7.33
N VAL A 29 10.44 -9.68 -6.11
CA VAL A 29 9.52 -8.57 -5.88
C VAL A 29 10.16 -7.51 -5.01
N ALA A 30 9.96 -6.24 -5.38
CA ALA A 30 10.16 -5.09 -4.51
C ALA A 30 8.83 -4.43 -4.20
N GLN A 31 8.62 -4.03 -2.95
CA GLN A 31 7.48 -3.20 -2.55
C GLN A 31 7.97 -1.84 -2.07
N ILE A 32 7.35 -0.78 -2.56
CA ILE A 32 7.65 0.59 -2.16
C ILE A 32 6.46 1.14 -1.39
N GLU A 33 6.67 1.52 -0.12
CA GLU A 33 5.66 2.17 0.71
C GLU A 33 6.27 3.34 1.47
N MET A 34 5.75 4.52 1.25
CA MET A 34 6.29 5.76 1.81
C MET A 34 6.08 5.90 3.33
N LEU A 35 5.03 5.30 3.85
CA LEU A 35 4.62 5.38 5.25
C LEU A 35 4.62 3.98 5.90
N ALA A 36 3.67 3.72 6.78
CA ALA A 36 3.45 2.41 7.35
C ALA A 36 2.55 1.55 6.46
N PRO A 37 2.74 0.22 6.43
CA PRO A 37 1.81 -0.69 5.75
C PRO A 37 0.38 -0.52 6.26
N GLY A 38 -0.61 -0.62 5.35
CA GLY A 38 -2.03 -0.53 5.70
C GLY A 38 -2.79 0.57 4.96
N GLY A 39 -2.12 1.66 4.56
CA GLY A 39 -2.76 2.72 3.79
C GLY A 39 -3.96 3.36 4.50
N GLN A 40 -5.09 3.51 3.79
CA GLN A 40 -6.28 4.20 4.34
C GLN A 40 -6.95 3.46 5.51
N ILE A 41 -6.81 2.14 5.61
CA ILE A 41 -7.42 1.39 6.73
C ILE A 41 -6.84 1.77 8.09
N LEU A 42 -5.61 2.27 8.15
CA LEU A 42 -5.00 2.79 9.38
C LEU A 42 -5.76 3.98 9.99
N LYS A 43 -6.53 4.70 9.18
CA LYS A 43 -7.33 5.86 9.60
C LYS A 43 -8.71 5.49 10.10
N THR A 44 -9.08 4.21 9.97
CA THR A 44 -10.41 3.70 10.36
C THR A 44 -10.33 3.11 11.74
N GLU A 45 -11.20 3.56 12.65
CA GLU A 45 -11.22 3.09 14.04
C GLU A 45 -11.74 1.66 14.13
N SER A 46 -12.83 1.33 13.43
CA SER A 46 -13.43 -0.01 13.37
C SER A 46 -13.88 -0.34 11.96
N ILE A 47 -13.58 -1.56 11.52
CA ILE A 47 -13.99 -2.13 10.22
C ILE A 47 -14.93 -3.29 10.53
N GLU A 48 -16.21 -3.16 10.18
CA GLU A 48 -17.26 -4.12 10.51
C GLU A 48 -17.79 -4.87 9.30
N ASN A 49 -17.42 -4.41 8.10
CA ASN A 49 -17.92 -4.90 6.82
C ASN A 49 -16.90 -5.72 6.01
N TYR A 50 -15.79 -6.15 6.63
CA TYR A 50 -14.82 -7.00 5.96
C TYR A 50 -15.08 -8.47 6.32
N PRO A 51 -15.31 -9.37 5.33
CA PRO A 51 -15.53 -10.79 5.58
C PRO A 51 -14.36 -11.42 6.35
N GLY A 52 -14.68 -12.27 7.33
CA GLY A 52 -13.71 -12.88 8.24
C GLY A 52 -13.66 -12.25 9.62
N PHE A 53 -14.19 -11.04 9.79
CA PHE A 53 -14.24 -10.32 11.07
C PHE A 53 -15.68 -9.96 11.47
N PRO A 54 -16.53 -10.93 11.84
CA PRO A 54 -17.96 -10.72 12.08
C PRO A 54 -18.26 -9.83 13.31
N LYS A 55 -17.27 -9.61 14.15
CA LYS A 55 -17.38 -8.69 15.32
C LYS A 55 -16.66 -7.36 15.10
N GLY A 56 -16.22 -7.11 13.84
CA GLY A 56 -15.34 -5.99 13.52
C GLY A 56 -13.89 -6.21 13.91
N ILE A 57 -13.04 -5.36 13.40
CA ILE A 57 -11.60 -5.31 13.69
C ILE A 57 -11.13 -3.86 13.63
N LYS A 58 -10.15 -3.48 14.42
CA LYS A 58 -9.52 -2.15 14.30
C LYS A 58 -8.70 -2.07 13.04
N GLY A 59 -8.68 -0.88 12.42
CA GLY A 59 -7.96 -0.68 11.15
C GLY A 59 -6.48 -1.04 11.26
N TRP A 60 -5.80 -0.66 12.34
CA TRP A 60 -4.40 -0.98 12.55
C TRP A 60 -4.17 -2.49 12.78
N GLU A 61 -5.05 -3.19 13.51
CA GLU A 61 -4.95 -4.65 13.69
C GLU A 61 -5.09 -5.40 12.36
N MET A 62 -6.00 -4.91 11.49
CA MET A 62 -6.18 -5.48 10.17
C MET A 62 -4.96 -5.20 9.27
N ALA A 63 -4.37 -4.00 9.35
CA ALA A 63 -3.17 -3.65 8.62
C ALA A 63 -1.99 -4.54 9.01
N ASP A 64 -1.80 -4.77 10.31
CA ASP A 64 -0.76 -5.65 10.82
C ASP A 64 -0.97 -7.10 10.38
N ALA A 65 -2.22 -7.60 10.44
CA ALA A 65 -2.55 -8.95 9.97
C ALA A 65 -2.27 -9.12 8.46
N PHE A 66 -2.55 -8.10 7.64
CA PHE A 66 -2.23 -8.13 6.22
C PHE A 66 -0.72 -8.09 5.98
N ALA A 67 0.01 -7.22 6.67
CA ALA A 67 1.46 -7.09 6.51
C ALA A 67 2.20 -8.37 6.91
N ALA A 68 1.71 -9.06 7.96
CA ALA A 68 2.29 -10.31 8.43
C ALA A 68 2.27 -11.44 7.39
N HIS A 69 1.34 -11.41 6.42
CA HIS A 69 1.35 -12.37 5.32
C HIS A 69 2.61 -12.31 4.45
N LEU A 70 3.34 -11.19 4.47
CA LEU A 70 4.55 -11.01 3.68
C LEU A 70 5.82 -11.41 4.42
N ASP A 71 5.74 -11.72 5.72
CA ASP A 71 6.92 -11.97 6.55
C ASP A 71 7.59 -13.34 6.23
N ASP A 72 6.82 -14.27 5.68
CA ASP A 72 7.28 -15.59 5.26
C ASP A 72 7.91 -15.60 3.85
N TYR A 73 7.98 -14.44 3.16
CA TYR A 73 8.48 -14.33 1.80
C TYR A 73 9.72 -13.43 1.71
N GLU A 74 10.62 -13.80 0.82
CA GLU A 74 11.73 -12.94 0.42
C GLU A 74 11.21 -11.80 -0.43
N LEU A 75 11.13 -10.60 0.17
CA LEU A 75 10.61 -9.38 -0.44
C LEU A 75 11.46 -8.20 -0.01
N ASP A 76 12.00 -7.46 -0.97
CA ASP A 76 12.68 -6.20 -0.67
C ASP A 76 11.65 -5.08 -0.43
N ARG A 77 11.66 -4.50 0.77
CA ARG A 77 10.77 -3.40 1.16
C ARG A 77 11.54 -2.08 1.20
N TYR A 78 11.04 -1.10 0.47
CA TYR A 78 11.57 0.26 0.41
C TYR A 78 10.60 1.19 1.14
N ASN A 79 11.04 1.68 2.30
CA ASN A 79 10.24 2.59 3.14
C ASN A 79 10.54 4.05 2.77
N ASP A 80 10.24 4.42 1.53
CA ASP A 80 10.50 5.76 1.02
C ASP A 80 9.55 6.10 -0.14
N ALA A 81 9.50 7.38 -0.50
CA ALA A 81 8.69 7.87 -1.60
C ALA A 81 9.31 7.53 -2.96
N VAL A 82 8.45 7.24 -3.94
CA VAL A 82 8.84 7.25 -5.35
C VAL A 82 9.05 8.70 -5.80
N LEU A 83 10.29 9.06 -6.06
CA LEU A 83 10.65 10.40 -6.52
C LEU A 83 10.52 10.56 -8.04
N LYS A 84 10.81 9.48 -8.77
CA LYS A 84 10.77 9.46 -10.22
C LYS A 84 10.49 8.04 -10.72
N MET A 85 9.75 7.94 -11.81
CA MET A 85 9.52 6.71 -12.57
C MET A 85 9.76 6.98 -14.05
N GLU A 86 10.55 6.13 -14.69
CA GLU A 86 10.89 6.25 -16.11
C GLU A 86 10.83 4.90 -16.79
N GLN A 87 10.35 4.90 -18.02
CA GLN A 87 10.45 3.72 -18.86
C GLN A 87 11.89 3.55 -19.35
N VAL A 88 12.42 2.34 -19.23
CA VAL A 88 13.76 1.96 -19.68
C VAL A 88 13.68 0.70 -20.54
N PRO A 89 14.71 0.39 -21.34
CA PRO A 89 14.71 -0.87 -22.07
C PRO A 89 14.50 -2.06 -21.14
N GLY A 90 13.43 -2.83 -21.40
CA GLY A 90 13.09 -4.02 -20.62
C GLY A 90 12.32 -3.80 -19.33
N GLY A 91 11.81 -2.57 -19.07
CA GLY A 91 10.98 -2.33 -17.90
C GLY A 91 10.89 -0.87 -17.46
N TRP A 92 10.91 -0.67 -16.15
CA TRP A 92 10.70 0.61 -15.49
C TRP A 92 11.76 0.85 -14.41
N SER A 93 12.34 2.03 -14.41
CA SER A 93 13.27 2.51 -13.38
C SER A 93 12.56 3.39 -12.37
N PHE A 94 12.85 3.18 -11.10
CA PHE A 94 12.32 3.96 -9.98
C PHE A 94 13.46 4.56 -9.18
N SER A 95 13.36 5.87 -8.92
CA SER A 95 14.17 6.54 -7.90
C SER A 95 13.40 6.54 -6.59
N VAL A 96 13.91 5.85 -5.58
CA VAL A 96 13.30 5.69 -4.26
C VAL A 96 14.32 6.12 -3.21
N GLY A 97 14.06 7.25 -2.57
CA GLY A 97 15.04 7.88 -1.69
C GLY A 97 16.38 8.14 -2.40
N LYS A 98 17.43 7.46 -1.96
CA LYS A 98 18.77 7.55 -2.56
C LYS A 98 19.11 6.38 -3.51
N GLU A 99 18.20 5.44 -3.67
CA GLU A 99 18.41 4.24 -4.47
C GLU A 99 17.69 4.32 -5.81
N THR A 100 18.22 3.60 -6.78
CA THR A 100 17.55 3.36 -8.06
C THR A 100 17.35 1.86 -8.23
N ILE A 101 16.11 1.47 -8.50
CA ILE A 101 15.71 0.08 -8.75
C ILE A 101 15.02 -0.04 -10.09
N VAL A 102 15.06 -1.23 -10.68
CA VAL A 102 14.46 -1.52 -11.98
C VAL A 102 13.56 -2.73 -11.87
N GLY A 103 12.35 -2.65 -12.40
CA GLY A 103 11.42 -3.77 -12.50
C GLY A 103 10.96 -4.02 -13.92
N LYS A 104 10.79 -5.28 -14.30
CA LYS A 104 10.23 -5.66 -15.61
C LYS A 104 8.75 -5.28 -15.70
N ALA A 105 8.01 -5.49 -14.61
CA ALA A 105 6.59 -5.14 -14.46
C ALA A 105 6.35 -4.22 -13.26
N VAL A 106 5.27 -3.47 -13.29
CA VAL A 106 4.86 -2.57 -12.22
C VAL A 106 3.39 -2.79 -11.88
N VAL A 107 3.10 -2.90 -10.59
CA VAL A 107 1.73 -2.90 -10.06
C VAL A 107 1.54 -1.63 -9.24
N VAL A 108 0.69 -0.72 -9.74
CA VAL A 108 0.41 0.55 -9.07
C VAL A 108 -0.75 0.39 -8.12
N CYS A 109 -0.46 0.49 -6.83
CA CYS A 109 -1.41 0.36 -5.71
C CYS A 109 -1.35 1.59 -4.80
N SER A 110 -1.15 2.77 -5.38
CA SER A 110 -0.91 4.03 -4.67
C SER A 110 -2.11 4.56 -3.87
N GLY A 111 -3.28 3.93 -4.05
CA GLY A 111 -4.50 4.31 -3.35
C GLY A 111 -5.03 5.69 -3.75
N ALA A 112 -5.86 6.26 -2.88
CA ALA A 112 -6.42 7.59 -3.07
C ALA A 112 -6.44 8.36 -1.74
N ASN A 113 -6.39 9.68 -1.83
CA ASN A 113 -6.60 10.58 -0.70
C ASN A 113 -7.87 11.40 -0.90
N PRO A 114 -8.69 11.59 0.14
CA PRO A 114 -9.84 12.47 0.08
C PRO A 114 -9.42 13.89 -0.33
N ARG A 115 -10.16 14.48 -1.26
CA ARG A 115 -9.93 15.88 -1.63
C ARG A 115 -10.30 16.79 -0.46
N PRO A 116 -9.39 17.66 0.02
CA PRO A 116 -9.72 18.61 1.07
C PRO A 116 -10.74 19.63 0.52
N LEU A 117 -11.81 19.89 1.28
CA LEU A 117 -12.86 20.85 0.90
C LEU A 117 -12.41 22.31 0.99
N GLY A 118 -11.23 22.59 1.51
CA GLY A 118 -10.69 23.95 1.65
C GLY A 118 -11.43 24.84 2.65
N VAL A 119 -12.38 24.31 3.43
CA VAL A 119 -13.20 25.06 4.39
C VAL A 119 -12.65 24.85 5.80
N PRO A 120 -12.35 25.91 6.56
CA PRO A 120 -11.93 25.78 7.95
C PRO A 120 -13.05 25.06 8.75
N ARG A 121 -12.70 24.04 9.54
CA ARG A 121 -13.57 23.23 10.41
C ARG A 121 -14.24 21.97 9.85
N THR A 122 -14.24 21.68 8.57
CA THR A 122 -14.87 20.44 8.04
C THR A 122 -14.05 19.17 8.39
N ARG A 123 -12.78 19.31 8.64
CA ARG A 123 -11.88 18.18 8.90
C ARG A 123 -12.19 17.39 10.19
N ARG A 124 -12.79 18.06 11.21
CA ARG A 124 -13.07 17.39 12.50
C ARG A 124 -14.41 16.68 12.58
N LYS A 125 -15.43 17.15 11.87
CA LYS A 125 -16.77 16.56 11.94
C LYS A 125 -16.91 15.30 11.06
N PHE A 126 -16.31 15.29 9.88
CA PHE A 126 -16.40 14.12 8.97
C PHE A 126 -15.60 12.90 9.45
N LEU A 127 -14.57 13.09 10.26
CA LEU A 127 -13.75 11.98 10.79
C LEU A 127 -14.36 11.32 12.04
N GLN A 128 -15.45 11.89 12.60
CA GLN A 128 -16.11 11.35 13.80
C GLN A 128 -17.45 10.64 13.49
N GLU A 129 -17.90 10.66 12.24
CA GLU A 129 -19.15 10.00 11.85
C GLU A 129 -18.85 8.61 11.27
N PRO A 130 -19.40 7.53 11.85
CA PRO A 130 -19.10 6.15 11.45
C PRO A 130 -19.40 5.78 9.99
N TRP A 131 -20.24 6.56 9.31
CA TRP A 131 -20.67 6.34 7.93
C TRP A 131 -19.86 7.10 6.87
N ALA A 132 -18.88 7.91 7.28
CA ALA A 132 -18.05 8.71 6.35
C ALA A 132 -17.04 7.89 5.54
N PHE A 133 -16.97 6.59 5.74
CA PHE A 133 -16.07 5.67 5.05
C PHE A 133 -16.80 4.52 4.36
N CYS A 134 -17.89 4.81 3.68
CA CYS A 134 -18.31 3.92 2.61
C CYS A 134 -17.32 4.11 1.46
N ILE A 135 -16.38 3.21 1.31
CA ILE A 135 -15.49 3.12 0.15
C ILE A 135 -16.35 2.55 -0.98
N SER A 136 -16.79 3.41 -1.87
CA SER A 136 -17.28 3.04 -3.19
C SER A 136 -16.11 2.88 -4.13
#